data_1dcd25fd9b38882e3c7f0e6a240ff012
#
_entry.id   1dcd25fd9b38882e3c7f0e6a240ff012
#
_cell.length_a   1.000
_cell.length_b   1.000
_cell.length_c   1.000
_cell.angle_alpha   90.00
_cell.angle_beta   90.00
_cell.angle_gamma   90.00
#
_symmetry.space_group_name_H-M   'P 1'
#
loop_
_entity.id
_entity.type
_entity.pdbx_description
1 polymer ?
#
loop_
_entity_poly.entity_id
_entity_poly.type
_entity_poly.pdbx_seq_one_letter_code
_entity_poly.pdbx_strand_id
1 'polypeptide(L)'
;MTTIFKTPFATQGDKASIPVEIQPDGSVSYTQGYGYDYERDQVTDPAAKDIEREKMNGIFHDITEAIGEIQSFGFPKWAEAGKPYAIRAIVYHKNKVWQSKVENNNIEPVAGNAWAELKADATASDVGAYSKGESDKRFQPLGNYTPSGYSYSKAETDT
;
A
#
# COMPACT_ATOMS: atom_id res chain seq x y z
N MET A 1 -10.52 15.96 17.12
CA MET A 1 -9.91 14.80 17.82
C MET A 1 -9.63 13.68 16.82
N THR A 2 -8.50 13.00 16.98
CA THR A 2 -8.14 11.89 16.09
C THR A 2 -8.44 10.56 16.77
N THR A 3 -9.22 9.72 16.10
CA THR A 3 -9.51 8.38 16.60
C THR A 3 -8.58 7.37 15.96
N ILE A 4 -7.91 6.57 16.79
CA ILE A 4 -6.96 5.55 16.33
C ILE A 4 -7.50 4.19 16.73
N PHE A 5 -7.63 3.29 15.77
CA PHE A 5 -8.16 1.96 16.01
C PHE A 5 -7.03 0.95 16.24
N LYS A 6 -6.41 1.02 17.42
CA LYS A 6 -5.43 -0.01 17.80
C LYS A 6 -6.11 -1.32 18.16
N THR A 7 -7.37 -1.24 18.57
CA THR A 7 -8.18 -2.41 18.89
C THR A 7 -9.38 -2.38 17.97
N PRO A 8 -9.44 -3.24 16.95
CA PRO A 8 -10.61 -3.31 16.07
C PRO A 8 -11.88 -3.66 16.86
N PHE A 9 -13.03 -3.21 16.36
CA PHE A 9 -14.30 -3.47 17.00
C PHE A 9 -14.51 -4.97 17.19
N ALA A 10 -15.01 -5.38 18.33
CA ALA A 10 -15.29 -6.79 18.66
C ALA A 10 -14.08 -7.71 18.47
N THR A 11 -12.87 -7.23 18.82
CA THR A 11 -11.65 -8.04 18.69
C THR A 11 -11.79 -9.41 19.38
N GLN A 12 -12.43 -9.45 20.55
CA GLN A 12 -12.65 -10.70 21.29
C GLN A 12 -14.12 -11.08 21.33
N GLY A 13 -15.00 -10.33 20.69
CA GLY A 13 -16.42 -10.62 20.67
C GLY A 13 -16.82 -11.53 19.53
N ASP A 14 -18.01 -12.11 19.65
CA ASP A 14 -18.57 -12.92 18.57
C ASP A 14 -18.72 -12.08 17.32
N LYS A 15 -18.27 -12.61 16.19
CA LYS A 15 -18.45 -11.95 14.92
C LYS A 15 -18.53 -12.97 13.80
N ALA A 16 -19.28 -12.62 12.76
CA ALA A 16 -19.46 -13.47 11.60
C ALA A 16 -19.06 -12.72 10.34
N SER A 17 -18.52 -13.43 9.38
CA SER A 17 -18.19 -12.86 8.08
C SER A 17 -19.45 -12.60 7.28
N ILE A 18 -19.44 -11.52 6.51
CA ILE A 18 -20.53 -11.15 5.60
C ILE A 18 -20.11 -11.57 4.19
N PRO A 19 -20.96 -12.27 3.44
CA PRO A 19 -20.62 -12.61 2.06
C PRO A 19 -20.55 -11.36 1.18
N VAL A 20 -19.77 -11.46 0.12
CA VAL A 20 -19.67 -10.37 -0.85
C VAL A 20 -20.86 -10.39 -1.79
N GLU A 21 -21.24 -11.58 -2.25
CA GLU A 21 -22.28 -11.75 -3.25
C GLU A 21 -23.68 -11.54 -2.68
N ILE A 22 -24.61 -11.07 -3.53
CA ILE A 22 -26.02 -10.95 -3.18
C ILE A 22 -26.54 -12.32 -2.81
N GLN A 23 -27.25 -12.39 -1.69
CA GLN A 23 -27.82 -13.65 -1.21
C GLN A 23 -29.23 -13.85 -1.73
N PRO A 24 -29.57 -15.06 -2.23
CA PRO A 24 -30.90 -15.32 -2.78
C PRO A 24 -32.03 -15.11 -1.78
N ASP A 25 -31.76 -15.30 -0.49
CA ASP A 25 -32.75 -15.16 0.56
C ASP A 25 -32.91 -13.73 1.07
N GLY A 26 -32.20 -12.78 0.48
CA GLY A 26 -32.23 -11.38 0.91
C GLY A 26 -31.35 -11.08 2.11
N SER A 27 -30.54 -12.03 2.57
CA SER A 27 -29.61 -11.78 3.66
C SER A 27 -28.56 -10.75 3.30
N VAL A 28 -28.00 -10.10 4.32
CA VAL A 28 -27.01 -9.05 4.14
C VAL A 28 -25.78 -9.54 3.39
N SER A 29 -25.28 -8.69 2.49
CA SER A 29 -24.02 -8.92 1.76
C SER A 29 -23.33 -7.59 1.56
N TYR A 30 -22.03 -7.63 1.25
CA TYR A 30 -21.31 -6.39 0.93
C TYR A 30 -21.85 -5.74 -0.35
N THR A 31 -22.29 -6.53 -1.31
CA THR A 31 -22.83 -5.99 -2.57
C THR A 31 -24.15 -5.25 -2.37
N GLN A 32 -25.02 -5.77 -1.52
CA GLN A 32 -26.37 -5.20 -1.36
C GLN A 32 -26.55 -4.44 -0.04
N GLY A 33 -25.76 -4.77 0.98
CA GLY A 33 -25.98 -4.27 2.33
C GLY A 33 -27.23 -4.89 2.94
N TYR A 34 -27.86 -4.17 3.85
CA TYR A 34 -29.13 -4.58 4.45
C TYR A 34 -30.26 -4.13 3.53
N GLY A 35 -31.04 -5.11 3.01
CA GLY A 35 -32.15 -4.83 2.13
C GLY A 35 -33.44 -4.53 2.89
N TYR A 36 -34.53 -4.40 2.13
CA TYR A 36 -35.83 -3.98 2.68
C TYR A 36 -36.39 -4.96 3.70
N ASP A 37 -36.05 -6.25 3.62
CA ASP A 37 -36.53 -7.25 4.59
C ASP A 37 -36.15 -6.90 6.03
N TYR A 38 -35.07 -6.14 6.21
CA TYR A 38 -34.61 -5.71 7.54
C TYR A 38 -35.40 -4.49 8.05
N GLU A 39 -36.27 -3.92 7.21
CA GLU A 39 -37.11 -2.79 7.58
C GLU A 39 -38.57 -3.19 7.76
N ARG A 40 -38.91 -4.42 7.41
CA ARG A 40 -40.28 -4.91 7.52
C ARG A 40 -40.73 -4.98 8.97
N ASP A 41 -42.06 -4.97 9.14
CA ASP A 41 -42.65 -5.07 10.48
C ASP A 41 -42.35 -6.45 11.07
N GLN A 42 -41.59 -6.46 12.16
CA GLN A 42 -41.16 -7.70 12.80
C GLN A 42 -42.32 -8.50 13.38
N VAL A 43 -43.44 -7.85 13.71
CA VAL A 43 -44.58 -8.50 14.35
C VAL A 43 -45.50 -9.17 13.32
N THR A 44 -45.75 -8.49 12.20
CA THR A 44 -46.79 -8.91 11.27
C THR A 44 -46.29 -9.47 9.96
N ASP A 45 -45.04 -9.20 9.59
CA ASP A 45 -44.50 -9.64 8.30
C ASP A 45 -43.57 -10.83 8.48
N PRO A 46 -43.96 -12.03 8.00
CA PRO A 46 -43.09 -13.22 8.14
C PRO A 46 -41.80 -13.15 7.32
N ALA A 47 -41.70 -12.21 6.38
CA ALA A 47 -40.47 -12.02 5.62
C ALA A 47 -39.48 -11.08 6.30
N ALA A 48 -39.85 -10.51 7.45
CA ALA A 48 -38.99 -9.59 8.17
C ALA A 48 -37.75 -10.33 8.68
N LYS A 49 -36.60 -9.66 8.55
CA LYS A 49 -35.33 -10.20 9.02
C LYS A 49 -34.76 -9.35 10.15
N ASP A 50 -34.13 -10.01 11.11
CA ASP A 50 -33.45 -9.33 12.21
C ASP A 50 -32.01 -9.00 11.83
N ILE A 51 -31.55 -7.86 12.28
CA ILE A 51 -30.13 -7.54 12.19
C ILE A 51 -29.40 -8.36 13.27
N GLU A 52 -28.54 -9.28 12.84
CA GLU A 52 -27.85 -10.17 13.76
C GLU A 52 -26.63 -9.50 14.36
N ARG A 53 -26.52 -9.61 15.67
CA ARG A 53 -25.47 -8.99 16.48
C ARG A 53 -24.06 -9.35 15.96
N GLU A 54 -23.80 -10.62 15.71
CA GLU A 54 -22.48 -11.07 15.30
C GLU A 54 -22.13 -10.60 13.89
N LYS A 55 -23.13 -10.37 13.03
CA LYS A 55 -22.87 -9.83 11.68
C LYS A 55 -22.53 -8.35 11.74
N MET A 56 -23.21 -7.60 12.60
CA MET A 56 -22.84 -6.20 12.83
C MET A 56 -21.45 -6.09 13.42
N ASN A 57 -21.13 -6.96 14.38
CA ASN A 57 -19.79 -7.00 14.95
C ASN A 57 -18.74 -7.29 13.88
N GLY A 58 -19.04 -8.19 12.94
CA GLY A 58 -18.13 -8.53 11.84
C GLY A 58 -17.89 -7.36 10.90
N ILE A 59 -18.94 -6.64 10.54
CA ILE A 59 -18.82 -5.49 9.65
C ILE A 59 -17.97 -4.39 10.29
N PHE A 60 -18.27 -4.02 11.53
CA PHE A 60 -17.50 -2.99 12.23
C PHE A 60 -16.08 -3.44 12.50
N HIS A 61 -15.88 -4.73 12.76
CA HIS A 61 -14.55 -5.29 12.92
C HIS A 61 -13.72 -5.09 11.64
N ASP A 62 -14.26 -5.50 10.50
CA ASP A 62 -13.55 -5.40 9.22
C ASP A 62 -13.15 -3.96 8.91
N ILE A 63 -14.07 -3.02 9.13
CA ILE A 63 -13.82 -1.60 8.84
C ILE A 63 -12.76 -1.03 9.78
N THR A 64 -12.89 -1.27 11.08
CA THR A 64 -11.96 -0.71 12.06
C THR A 64 -10.60 -1.37 11.98
N GLU A 65 -10.55 -2.66 11.63
CA GLU A 65 -9.28 -3.35 11.41
C GLU A 65 -8.55 -2.76 10.20
N ALA A 66 -9.26 -2.56 9.09
CA ALA A 66 -8.66 -2.00 7.88
C ALA A 66 -8.14 -0.57 8.10
N ILE A 67 -8.92 0.25 8.79
CA ILE A 67 -8.49 1.61 9.11
C ILE A 67 -7.30 1.59 10.06
N GLY A 68 -7.37 0.76 11.10
CA GLY A 68 -6.29 0.64 12.08
C GLY A 68 -4.98 0.18 11.45
N GLU A 69 -5.05 -0.69 10.47
CA GLU A 69 -3.88 -1.14 9.72
C GLU A 69 -3.21 0.03 8.99
N ILE A 70 -3.99 0.85 8.29
CA ILE A 70 -3.47 2.02 7.59
C ILE A 70 -2.87 3.02 8.59
N GLN A 71 -3.55 3.21 9.72
CA GLN A 71 -3.06 4.12 10.76
C GLN A 71 -1.74 3.65 11.37
N SER A 72 -1.55 2.34 11.50
CA SER A 72 -0.36 1.77 12.12
C SER A 72 0.83 1.69 11.16
N PHE A 73 0.57 1.38 9.90
CA PHE A 73 1.64 1.11 8.92
C PHE A 73 1.78 2.20 7.86
N GLY A 74 0.88 3.17 7.85
CA GLY A 74 0.89 4.26 6.89
C GLY A 74 0.14 3.94 5.60
N PHE A 75 0.14 2.68 5.18
CA PHE A 75 -0.53 2.22 3.96
C PHE A 75 -1.14 0.85 4.22
N PRO A 76 -2.13 0.44 3.40
CA PRO A 76 -2.71 -0.89 3.54
C PRO A 76 -1.64 -1.95 3.23
N LYS A 77 -1.73 -3.08 3.89
CA LYS A 77 -0.84 -4.20 3.59
C LYS A 77 -1.21 -4.81 2.25
N TRP A 78 -0.19 -5.23 1.52
CA TRP A 78 -0.43 -5.99 0.30
C TRP A 78 -1.18 -7.28 0.63
N ALA A 79 -2.11 -7.67 -0.22
CA ALA A 79 -2.86 -8.90 -0.07
C ALA A 79 -3.22 -9.49 -1.42
N GLU A 80 -3.32 -10.81 -1.49
CA GLU A 80 -3.78 -11.51 -2.69
C GLU A 80 -5.14 -10.98 -3.14
N ALA A 81 -6.02 -10.73 -2.16
CA ALA A 81 -7.37 -10.25 -2.44
C ALA A 81 -7.40 -8.86 -3.08
N GLY A 82 -6.34 -8.10 -2.95
CA GLY A 82 -6.26 -6.77 -3.54
C GLY A 82 -5.83 -6.75 -5.00
N LYS A 83 -5.36 -7.89 -5.51
CA LYS A 83 -4.92 -7.98 -6.91
C LYS A 83 -6.08 -7.90 -7.88
N PRO A 84 -5.84 -7.30 -9.08
CA PRO A 84 -4.62 -6.63 -9.51
C PRO A 84 -4.50 -5.23 -8.95
N TYR A 85 -3.27 -4.82 -8.64
CA TYR A 85 -3.03 -3.48 -8.15
C TYR A 85 -2.80 -2.52 -9.30
N ALA A 86 -3.35 -1.32 -9.18
CA ALA A 86 -3.18 -0.29 -10.18
C ALA A 86 -1.75 0.26 -10.14
N ILE A 87 -1.31 0.83 -11.26
CA ILE A 87 -0.06 1.57 -11.28
C ILE A 87 -0.13 2.70 -10.24
N ARG A 88 0.95 2.92 -9.51
CA ARG A 88 1.10 3.91 -8.43
C ARG A 88 0.39 3.57 -7.12
N ALA A 89 -0.31 2.43 -7.05
CA ALA A 89 -0.84 1.97 -5.77
C ALA A 89 0.32 1.75 -4.79
N ILE A 90 0.11 2.13 -3.54
CA ILE A 90 1.13 2.02 -2.50
C ILE A 90 0.65 1.05 -1.44
N VAL A 91 1.51 0.09 -1.08
CA VAL A 91 1.19 -0.93 -0.08
C VAL A 91 2.36 -1.11 0.88
N TYR A 92 2.04 -1.65 2.06
CA TYR A 92 3.03 -2.08 3.04
C TYR A 92 3.19 -3.59 2.93
N HIS A 93 4.42 -4.07 2.86
CA HIS A 93 4.68 -5.51 2.74
C HIS A 93 6.05 -5.86 3.28
N LYS A 94 6.09 -6.83 4.21
CA LYS A 94 7.35 -7.35 4.77
C LYS A 94 8.28 -6.24 5.26
N ASN A 95 7.70 -5.33 6.08
CA ASN A 95 8.42 -4.22 6.71
C ASN A 95 8.93 -3.16 5.74
N LYS A 96 8.36 -3.11 4.53
CA LYS A 96 8.75 -2.15 3.51
C LYS A 96 7.51 -1.56 2.86
N VAL A 97 7.66 -0.38 2.30
CA VAL A 97 6.60 0.30 1.54
C VAL A 97 6.94 0.20 0.07
N TRP A 98 5.95 -0.17 -0.75
CA TRP A 98 6.14 -0.42 -2.16
C TRP A 98 5.14 0.37 -2.98
N GLN A 99 5.57 0.82 -4.15
CA GLN A 99 4.67 1.45 -5.11
C GLN A 99 4.67 0.64 -6.40
N SER A 100 3.47 0.36 -6.92
CA SER A 100 3.31 -0.39 -8.15
C SER A 100 3.83 0.43 -9.34
N LYS A 101 4.62 -0.22 -10.18
CA LYS A 101 5.22 0.40 -11.37
C LYS A 101 4.46 0.06 -12.64
N VAL A 102 3.53 -0.86 -12.57
CA VAL A 102 2.81 -1.36 -13.74
C VAL A 102 1.32 -1.42 -13.46
N GLU A 103 0.53 -1.37 -14.54
CA GLU A 103 -0.92 -1.54 -14.46
C GLU A 103 -1.25 -3.02 -14.29
N ASN A 104 -2.40 -3.32 -13.70
CA ASN A 104 -2.86 -4.70 -13.48
C ASN A 104 -1.78 -5.57 -12.82
N ASN A 105 -1.20 -5.06 -11.75
CA ASN A 105 -0.07 -5.70 -11.09
C ASN A 105 -0.52 -6.88 -10.24
N ASN A 106 -0.20 -8.09 -10.65
CA ASN A 106 -0.54 -9.33 -9.96
C ASN A 106 0.65 -9.93 -9.19
N ILE A 107 1.75 -9.21 -9.09
CA ILE A 107 2.99 -9.73 -8.53
C ILE A 107 3.09 -9.30 -7.06
N GLU A 108 3.54 -10.22 -6.22
CA GLU A 108 3.84 -9.88 -4.82
C GLU A 108 5.00 -8.89 -4.79
N PRO A 109 4.94 -7.85 -3.92
CA PRO A 109 6.00 -6.85 -3.87
C PRO A 109 7.38 -7.44 -3.65
N VAL A 110 8.27 -7.14 -4.56
CA VAL A 110 9.66 -7.55 -4.56
C VAL A 110 10.42 -6.57 -5.46
N ALA A 111 11.68 -6.36 -5.17
CA ALA A 111 12.50 -5.48 -6.00
C ALA A 111 12.52 -6.01 -7.44
N GLY A 112 12.27 -5.13 -8.40
CA GLY A 112 12.23 -5.52 -9.81
C GLY A 112 11.41 -4.54 -10.64
N ASN A 113 10.81 -5.06 -11.71
CA ASN A 113 10.10 -4.23 -12.67
C ASN A 113 8.67 -3.90 -12.28
N ALA A 114 8.06 -4.67 -11.38
CA ALA A 114 6.65 -4.50 -11.01
C ALA A 114 6.45 -3.56 -9.82
N TRP A 115 7.41 -3.51 -8.92
CA TRP A 115 7.32 -2.73 -7.69
C TRP A 115 8.59 -1.94 -7.44
N ALA A 116 8.42 -0.73 -6.92
CA ALA A 116 9.52 0.09 -6.44
C ALA A 116 9.40 0.22 -4.93
N GLU A 117 10.47 -0.05 -4.22
CA GLU A 117 10.50 0.20 -2.79
C GLU A 117 10.60 1.70 -2.52
N LEU A 118 9.77 2.22 -1.62
CA LEU A 118 9.82 3.62 -1.20
C LEU A 118 10.66 3.70 0.07
N LYS A 119 11.76 4.43 0.00
CA LYS A 119 12.68 4.59 1.13
C LYS A 119 12.81 6.06 1.48
N ALA A 120 12.74 6.34 2.78
CA ALA A 120 12.97 7.70 3.27
C ALA A 120 14.45 8.09 3.23
N ASP A 121 15.32 7.10 3.31
CA ASP A 121 16.78 7.27 3.40
C ASP A 121 17.47 6.68 2.17
N ALA A 122 16.89 6.85 1.00
CA ALA A 122 17.47 6.35 -0.24
C ALA A 122 18.87 6.89 -0.45
N THR A 123 19.78 6.01 -0.88
CA THR A 123 21.15 6.36 -1.18
C THR A 123 21.37 6.43 -2.68
N ALA A 124 22.53 6.92 -3.09
CA ALA A 124 22.89 6.94 -4.52
C ALA A 124 22.86 5.54 -5.11
N SER A 125 23.31 4.53 -4.36
CA SER A 125 23.29 3.13 -4.81
C SER A 125 21.87 2.63 -5.03
N ASP A 126 20.92 3.03 -4.20
CA ASP A 126 19.52 2.60 -4.33
C ASP A 126 18.88 3.04 -5.65
N VAL A 127 19.32 4.16 -6.21
CA VAL A 127 18.76 4.69 -7.46
C VAL A 127 19.70 4.48 -8.65
N GLY A 128 20.77 3.74 -8.46
CA GLY A 128 21.71 3.45 -9.54
C GLY A 128 22.61 4.62 -9.93
N ALA A 129 22.78 5.59 -9.03
CA ALA A 129 23.64 6.74 -9.27
C ALA A 129 24.96 6.57 -8.54
N TYR A 130 25.96 7.38 -8.92
CA TYR A 130 27.22 7.45 -8.17
C TYR A 130 27.03 8.34 -6.96
N SER A 131 27.62 7.95 -5.82
CA SER A 131 27.72 8.83 -4.67
C SER A 131 28.67 9.97 -5.01
N LYS A 132 28.67 11.02 -4.17
CA LYS A 132 29.60 12.12 -4.37
C LYS A 132 31.05 11.65 -4.36
N GLY A 133 31.39 10.76 -3.43
CA GLY A 133 32.76 10.22 -3.35
C GLY A 133 33.14 9.40 -4.56
N GLU A 134 32.21 8.60 -5.08
CA GLU A 134 32.44 7.81 -6.29
C GLU A 134 32.61 8.70 -7.50
N SER A 135 31.75 9.74 -7.61
CA SER A 135 31.82 10.69 -8.71
C SER A 135 33.15 11.44 -8.69
N ASP A 136 33.61 11.88 -7.53
CA ASP A 136 34.88 12.58 -7.40
C ASP A 136 36.06 11.72 -7.81
N LYS A 137 35.96 10.40 -7.60
CA LYS A 137 37.02 9.46 -8.00
C LYS A 137 36.98 9.14 -9.48
N ARG A 138 35.81 9.12 -10.10
CA ARG A 138 35.64 8.74 -11.50
C ARG A 138 35.81 9.88 -12.46
N PHE A 139 35.54 11.12 -12.00
CA PHE A 139 35.57 12.30 -12.84
C PHE A 139 36.42 13.36 -12.18
N GLN A 140 37.14 14.14 -12.98
CA GLN A 140 37.93 15.24 -12.45
C GLN A 140 37.00 16.37 -11.99
N PRO A 141 37.31 16.99 -10.85
CA PRO A 141 36.55 18.15 -10.41
C PRO A 141 36.63 19.30 -11.42
N LEU A 142 35.52 19.97 -11.60
CA LEU A 142 35.43 21.05 -12.57
C LEU A 142 36.39 22.18 -12.19
N GLY A 143 37.16 22.65 -13.18
CA GLY A 143 38.05 23.77 -12.99
C GLY A 143 39.33 23.46 -12.24
N ASN A 144 39.57 22.23 -11.89
CA ASN A 144 40.67 21.82 -11.05
C ASN A 144 41.62 20.84 -11.73
N TYR A 145 41.70 20.88 -13.03
CA TYR A 145 42.53 19.96 -13.78
C TYR A 145 43.09 20.63 -15.03
N THR A 146 44.17 20.06 -15.54
CA THR A 146 44.75 20.45 -16.83
C THR A 146 44.02 19.68 -17.91
N PRO A 147 43.56 20.34 -18.96
CA PRO A 147 42.90 19.63 -20.06
C PRO A 147 43.80 18.57 -20.65
N SER A 148 43.21 17.47 -21.05
CA SER A 148 43.91 16.38 -21.65
C SER A 148 44.63 16.86 -22.93
N GLY A 149 45.88 16.44 -23.08
CA GLY A 149 46.69 16.86 -24.24
C GLY A 149 47.30 18.23 -24.14
N TYR A 150 47.20 18.84 -23.01
CA TYR A 150 47.65 20.20 -22.81
C TYR A 150 48.92 20.24 -21.99
N SER A 151 49.47 19.22 -21.61
CA SER A 151 50.66 19.27 -20.86
C SER A 151 51.76 19.72 -21.75
N TYR A 152 52.27 20.65 -21.52
CA TYR A 152 53.05 21.13 -22.37
C TYR A 152 54.24 21.33 -22.16
N SER A 153 55.16 20.83 -22.40
CA SER A 153 55.83 20.85 -22.51
C SER A 153 55.95 21.52 -23.21
N LYS A 154 55.57 21.82 -23.37
CA LYS A 154 55.50 22.39 -23.79
C LYS A 154 55.43 23.02 -23.60
N ALA A 155 56.46 23.23 -23.82
CA ALA A 155 56.15 23.90 -23.78
C ALA A 155 55.12 24.23 -24.21
N GLU A 156 54.91 24.19 -24.51
CA GLU A 156 53.95 24.52 -24.57
C GLU A 156 53.07 24.31 -23.87
N THR A 157 53.66 24.17 -24.04
CA THR A 157 53.14 24.10 -23.35
C THR A 157 53.04 24.14 -22.58
N ASP A 158 53.86 24.33 -22.86
CA ASP A 158 54.03 24.41 -22.10
C ASP A 158 54.04 24.63 -21.72
N THR A 159 54.35 24.66 -21.87
CA THR A 159 54.61 25.03 -21.38
C THR A 159 54.51 25.24 -20.48
#